data_3d5d01a19d0c60f4cf0532e2731b7367
#
_entry.id   3d5d01a19d0c60f4cf0532e2731b7367
#
_cell.length_a   1.000
_cell.length_b   1.000
_cell.length_c   1.000
_cell.angle_alpha   90.00
_cell.angle_beta   90.00
_cell.angle_gamma   90.00
#
_symmetry.space_group_name_H-M   'P 1'
#
loop_
_entity.id
_entity.type
_entity.pdbx_description
1 polymer ?
#
loop_
_entity_poly.entity_id
_entity_poly.type
_entity_poly.pdbx_seq_one_letter_code
_entity_poly.pdbx_strand_id
1 'polypeptide(L)'
;MLRNGKLLNEKVVWYSAFSVQLKTQILDWIREDQLRSKGIDKTGEVIGYYSLTTSFINPEKKFNTHFTLYDTGEFFRSMFVSVSADRFTVNADANKGEDNLFEKYGTGIIGLTDENLEKLKIKILDHYKVELRRVIFRS
;
A
#
# COMPACT_ATOMS: atom_id res chain seq x y z
N MET A 1 -20.21 20.55 4.84
CA MET A 1 -20.53 21.16 6.13
C MET A 1 -20.29 22.66 6.12
N LEU A 2 -21.19 23.41 6.71
CA LEU A 2 -21.09 24.85 6.85
C LEU A 2 -20.85 25.26 8.30
N ARG A 3 -19.95 26.22 8.50
CA ARG A 3 -19.70 26.81 9.80
C ARG A 3 -19.31 28.28 9.63
N ASN A 4 -20.11 29.19 10.13
CA ASN A 4 -19.93 30.67 9.97
C ASN A 4 -19.71 31.08 8.51
N GLY A 5 -20.48 30.49 7.59
CA GLY A 5 -20.35 30.74 6.17
C GLY A 5 -19.17 30.06 5.50
N LYS A 6 -18.38 29.28 6.24
CA LYS A 6 -17.26 28.50 5.71
C LYS A 6 -17.65 27.04 5.53
N LEU A 7 -17.24 26.46 4.41
CA LEU A 7 -17.43 25.04 4.12
C LEU A 7 -16.19 24.26 4.55
N LEU A 8 -16.43 23.07 5.13
CA LEU A 8 -15.39 22.06 5.19
C LEU A 8 -15.18 21.55 3.75
N ASN A 9 -14.04 21.85 3.16
CA ASN A 9 -13.73 21.41 1.81
C ASN A 9 -13.25 19.96 1.82
N GLU A 10 -14.12 19.04 1.45
CA GLU A 10 -13.83 17.61 1.46
C GLU A 10 -12.64 17.23 0.59
N LYS A 11 -12.45 17.87 -0.53
CA LYS A 11 -11.27 17.61 -1.40
C LYS A 11 -9.97 17.99 -0.70
N VAL A 12 -9.93 19.13 -0.04
CA VAL A 12 -8.75 19.57 0.71
C VAL A 12 -8.46 18.62 1.86
N VAL A 13 -9.49 18.20 2.60
CA VAL A 13 -9.35 17.24 3.70
C VAL A 13 -8.87 15.89 3.19
N TRP A 14 -9.42 15.43 2.07
CA TRP A 14 -9.01 14.18 1.43
C TRP A 14 -7.51 14.20 1.08
N TYR A 15 -7.07 15.22 0.35
CA TYR A 15 -5.65 15.34 -0.02
C TYR A 15 -4.75 15.48 1.21
N SER A 16 -5.18 16.26 2.20
CA SER A 16 -4.38 16.47 3.42
C SER A 16 -4.27 15.21 4.29
N ALA A 17 -5.23 14.29 4.19
CA ALA A 17 -5.15 13.00 4.89
C ALA A 17 -3.96 12.17 4.40
N PHE A 18 -3.59 12.29 3.12
CA PHE A 18 -2.48 11.54 2.54
C PHE A 18 -1.15 12.26 2.75
N SER A 19 -0.77 12.39 4.00
CA SER A 19 0.55 12.89 4.41
C SER A 19 1.66 11.95 3.95
N VAL A 20 2.91 12.39 4.04
CA VAL A 20 4.07 11.54 3.80
C VAL A 20 4.03 10.30 4.71
N GLN A 21 3.64 10.49 5.98
CA GLN A 21 3.52 9.41 6.95
C GLN A 21 2.46 8.38 6.54
N LEU A 22 1.29 8.82 6.10
CA LEU A 22 0.24 7.90 5.68
C LEU A 22 0.62 7.16 4.40
N LYS A 23 1.19 7.84 3.42
CA LYS A 23 1.68 7.20 2.20
C LYS A 23 2.73 6.15 2.50
N THR A 24 3.67 6.46 3.39
CA THR A 24 4.69 5.51 3.84
C THR A 24 4.05 4.30 4.54
N GLN A 25 3.05 4.53 5.38
CA GLN A 25 2.34 3.46 6.06
C GLN A 25 1.63 2.53 5.07
N ILE A 26 1.00 3.07 4.04
CA ILE A 26 0.35 2.27 2.98
C ILE A 26 1.40 1.38 2.31
N LEU A 27 2.53 1.94 1.94
CA LEU A 27 3.61 1.20 1.30
C LEU A 27 4.22 0.15 2.22
N ASP A 28 4.34 0.44 3.51
CA ASP A 28 4.88 -0.51 4.49
C ASP A 28 3.93 -1.69 4.70
N TRP A 29 2.61 -1.47 4.70
CA TRP A 29 1.66 -2.57 4.74
C TRP A 29 1.83 -3.51 3.55
N ILE A 30 2.05 -2.96 2.36
CA ILE A 30 2.23 -3.77 1.16
C ILE A 30 3.60 -4.46 1.18
N ARG A 31 4.66 -3.70 1.41
CA ARG A 31 6.04 -4.21 1.33
C ARG A 31 6.39 -5.15 2.46
N GLU A 32 6.14 -4.74 3.69
CA GLU A 32 6.62 -5.46 4.87
C GLU A 32 5.61 -6.45 5.41
N ASP A 33 4.35 -6.06 5.58
CA ASP A 33 3.34 -6.96 6.12
C ASP A 33 2.86 -7.98 5.09
N GLN A 34 2.43 -7.53 3.92
CA GLN A 34 1.82 -8.42 2.92
C GLN A 34 2.86 -9.20 2.13
N LEU A 35 3.81 -8.55 1.50
CA LEU A 35 4.77 -9.22 0.61
C LEU A 35 5.88 -9.91 1.39
N ARG A 36 6.59 -9.20 2.23
CA ARG A 36 7.77 -9.75 2.88
C ARG A 36 7.43 -10.74 3.98
N SER A 37 6.53 -10.37 4.87
CA SER A 37 6.17 -11.20 6.02
C SER A 37 5.28 -12.37 5.66
N LYS A 38 4.23 -12.14 4.86
CA LYS A 38 3.20 -13.14 4.55
C LYS A 38 3.28 -13.70 3.13
N GLY A 39 3.91 -12.98 2.21
CA GLY A 39 3.97 -13.39 0.80
C GLY A 39 2.60 -13.43 0.12
N ILE A 40 1.72 -12.52 0.48
CA ILE A 40 0.34 -12.49 0.00
C ILE A 40 0.06 -11.28 -0.89
N ASP A 41 -0.93 -11.42 -1.76
CA ASP A 41 -1.49 -10.31 -2.53
C ASP A 41 -2.68 -9.65 -1.79
N LYS A 42 -3.35 -8.73 -2.45
CA LYS A 42 -4.50 -8.01 -1.88
C LYS A 42 -5.68 -8.91 -1.51
N THR A 43 -5.77 -10.09 -2.09
CA THR A 43 -6.85 -11.05 -1.77
C THR A 43 -6.54 -11.89 -0.53
N GLY A 44 -5.31 -11.80 -0.03
CA GLY A 44 -4.83 -12.61 1.08
C GLY A 44 -4.28 -13.97 0.65
N GLU A 45 -4.23 -14.24 -0.64
CA GLU A 45 -3.67 -15.49 -1.16
C GLU A 45 -2.15 -15.41 -1.26
N VAL A 46 -1.47 -16.50 -0.94
CA VAL A 46 -0.02 -16.60 -1.08
C VAL A 46 0.34 -16.56 -2.56
N ILE A 47 1.29 -15.69 -2.91
CA ILE A 47 1.73 -15.48 -4.29
C ILE A 47 2.39 -16.72 -4.86
N GLY A 48 3.20 -17.40 -4.05
CA GLY A 48 3.86 -18.63 -4.44
C GLY A 48 4.93 -19.03 -3.45
N TYR A 49 5.53 -20.19 -3.70
CA TYR A 49 6.57 -20.78 -2.86
C TYR A 49 7.82 -21.04 -3.68
N TYR A 50 8.98 -20.87 -3.07
CA TYR A 50 10.25 -21.17 -3.72
C TYR A 50 10.40 -22.65 -3.99
N SER A 51 10.84 -22.99 -5.21
CA SER A 51 11.15 -24.35 -5.60
C SER A 51 12.47 -24.83 -5.01
N LEU A 52 12.66 -26.16 -5.02
CA LEU A 52 13.92 -26.75 -4.61
C LEU A 52 15.10 -26.26 -5.46
N THR A 53 14.89 -26.13 -6.77
CA THR A 53 15.90 -25.60 -7.71
C THR A 53 16.32 -24.18 -7.33
N THR A 54 15.34 -23.32 -7.02
CA THR A 54 15.62 -21.94 -6.60
C THR A 54 16.44 -21.92 -5.32
N SER A 55 16.16 -22.79 -4.36
CA SER A 55 16.89 -22.84 -3.09
C SER A 55 18.35 -23.29 -3.27
N PHE A 56 18.64 -24.11 -4.26
CA PHE A 56 20.01 -24.48 -4.59
C PHE A 56 20.80 -23.34 -5.21
N ILE A 57 20.14 -22.53 -6.05
CA ILE A 57 20.77 -21.38 -6.72
C ILE A 57 20.97 -20.23 -5.74
N ASN A 58 19.99 -19.99 -4.87
CA ASN A 58 20.03 -18.93 -3.87
C ASN A 58 19.59 -19.48 -2.51
N PRO A 59 20.55 -19.81 -1.62
CA PRO A 59 20.21 -20.40 -0.30
C PRO A 59 19.34 -19.54 0.60
N GLU A 60 19.27 -18.22 0.37
CA GLU A 60 18.39 -17.34 1.14
C GLU A 60 16.92 -17.57 0.78
N LYS A 61 16.64 -18.08 -0.42
CA LYS A 61 15.31 -18.44 -0.88
C LYS A 61 15.02 -19.90 -0.54
N LYS A 62 14.69 -20.14 0.70
CA LYS A 62 14.50 -21.49 1.24
C LYS A 62 13.34 -22.22 0.56
N PHE A 63 13.57 -23.50 0.24
CA PHE A 63 12.53 -24.36 -0.34
C PHE A 63 11.24 -24.30 0.47
N ASN A 64 10.11 -24.21 -0.24
CA ASN A 64 8.76 -24.19 0.30
C ASN A 64 8.45 -23.01 1.24
N THR A 65 9.26 -21.96 1.22
CA THR A 65 8.90 -20.68 1.83
C THR A 65 8.25 -19.78 0.78
N HIS A 66 7.39 -18.87 1.23
CA HIS A 66 6.68 -17.98 0.32
C HIS A 66 7.59 -16.98 -0.40
N PHE A 67 7.17 -16.56 -1.57
CA PHE A 67 7.83 -15.45 -2.27
C PHE A 67 7.66 -14.15 -1.49
N THR A 68 8.67 -13.31 -1.51
CA THR A 68 8.62 -11.97 -0.91
C THR A 68 8.59 -10.87 -1.96
N LEU A 69 8.94 -11.19 -3.20
CA LEU A 69 9.19 -10.25 -4.30
C LEU A 69 10.29 -9.24 -3.97
N TYR A 70 11.05 -9.52 -2.93
CA TYR A 70 12.22 -8.74 -2.56
C TYR A 70 13.48 -9.48 -2.99
N ASP A 71 14.21 -8.90 -3.93
CA ASP A 71 15.49 -9.44 -4.41
C ASP A 71 16.57 -8.39 -4.15
N THR A 72 16.68 -7.39 -5.01
CA THR A 72 17.60 -6.26 -4.80
C THR A 72 16.93 -5.11 -4.05
N GLY A 73 15.62 -5.18 -3.86
CA GLY A 73 14.80 -4.12 -3.29
C GLY A 73 14.34 -3.08 -4.30
N GLU A 74 14.69 -3.21 -5.57
CA GLU A 74 14.31 -2.23 -6.60
C GLU A 74 12.80 -2.12 -6.78
N PHE A 75 12.10 -3.26 -6.83
CA PHE A 75 10.64 -3.26 -6.94
C PHE A 75 10.00 -2.54 -5.75
N PHE A 76 10.44 -2.84 -4.54
CA PHE A 76 9.92 -2.22 -3.32
C PHE A 76 10.18 -0.71 -3.32
N ARG A 77 11.37 -0.28 -3.70
CA ARG A 77 11.72 1.14 -3.74
C ARG A 77 10.98 1.91 -4.83
N SER A 78 10.53 1.23 -5.87
CA SER A 78 9.79 1.85 -6.97
C SER A 78 8.34 2.15 -6.61
N MET A 79 7.81 1.57 -5.53
CA MET A 79 6.42 1.78 -5.14
C MET A 79 6.17 3.21 -4.67
N PHE A 80 5.08 3.79 -5.12
CA PHE A 80 4.64 5.10 -4.67
C PHE A 80 3.12 5.20 -4.67
N VAL A 81 2.60 6.14 -3.88
CA VAL A 81 1.16 6.39 -3.77
C VAL A 81 0.83 7.66 -4.54
N SER A 82 -0.15 7.58 -5.42
CA SER A 82 -0.73 8.73 -6.12
C SER A 82 -2.13 8.97 -5.60
N VAL A 83 -2.47 10.23 -5.33
CA VAL A 83 -3.77 10.62 -4.80
C VAL A 83 -4.49 11.50 -5.82
N SER A 84 -5.74 11.16 -6.11
CA SER A 84 -6.65 11.97 -6.91
C SER A 84 -7.86 12.39 -6.08
N ALA A 85 -8.79 13.14 -6.67
CA ALA A 85 -9.91 13.73 -5.94
C ALA A 85 -10.83 12.70 -5.25
N ASP A 86 -10.90 11.49 -5.77
CA ASP A 86 -11.85 10.47 -5.33
C ASP A 86 -11.20 9.12 -4.99
N ARG A 87 -9.89 8.99 -5.16
CA ARG A 87 -9.19 7.72 -4.95
C ARG A 87 -7.70 7.93 -4.71
N PHE A 88 -7.06 6.89 -4.25
CA PHE A 88 -5.61 6.78 -4.30
C PHE A 88 -5.24 5.52 -5.07
N THR A 89 -4.05 5.51 -5.65
CA THR A 89 -3.49 4.35 -6.34
C THR A 89 -2.08 4.10 -5.86
N VAL A 90 -1.69 2.84 -5.83
CA VAL A 90 -0.30 2.45 -5.60
C VAL A 90 0.28 2.03 -6.94
N ASN A 91 1.44 2.54 -7.27
CA ASN A 91 2.13 2.25 -8.52
C ASN A 91 3.53 1.75 -8.21
N ALA A 92 4.09 0.98 -9.14
CA ALA A 92 5.44 0.46 -9.02
C ALA A 92 6.00 0.13 -10.40
N ASP A 93 7.32 0.07 -10.49
CA ASP A 93 7.98 -0.48 -11.67
C ASP A 93 8.11 -1.99 -11.48
N ALA A 94 7.28 -2.73 -12.19
CA ALA A 94 7.23 -4.19 -12.11
C ALA A 94 8.21 -4.89 -13.06
N ASN A 95 8.95 -4.14 -13.86
CA ASN A 95 9.93 -4.72 -14.78
C ASN A 95 11.16 -5.23 -14.03
N LYS A 96 11.50 -6.48 -14.28
CA LYS A 96 12.66 -7.13 -13.69
C LYS A 96 13.39 -7.93 -14.77
N GLY A 97 14.42 -7.32 -15.35
CA GLY A 97 15.10 -7.90 -16.50
C GLY A 97 14.13 -8.06 -17.67
N GLU A 98 13.95 -9.28 -18.13
CA GLU A 98 12.98 -9.61 -19.20
C GLU A 98 11.58 -9.90 -18.65
N ASP A 99 11.44 -10.04 -17.33
CA ASP A 99 10.18 -10.37 -16.68
C ASP A 99 9.42 -9.11 -16.25
N ASN A 100 8.09 -9.24 -16.17
CA ASN A 100 7.23 -8.23 -15.57
C ASN A 100 6.42 -8.89 -14.45
N LEU A 101 6.55 -8.35 -13.24
CA LEU A 101 5.93 -8.95 -12.06
C LEU A 101 4.41 -8.88 -12.10
N PHE A 102 3.83 -7.84 -12.71
CA PHE A 102 2.37 -7.73 -12.86
C PHE A 102 1.82 -8.75 -13.84
N GLU A 103 2.53 -9.02 -14.92
CA GLU A 103 2.13 -10.06 -15.87
C GLU A 103 2.21 -11.44 -15.23
N LYS A 104 3.18 -11.65 -14.36
CA LYS A 104 3.45 -12.93 -13.73
C LYS A 104 2.51 -13.23 -12.55
N TYR A 105 2.23 -12.23 -11.73
CA TYR A 105 1.51 -12.39 -10.47
C TYR A 105 0.24 -11.54 -10.34
N GLY A 106 -0.04 -10.69 -11.33
CA GLY A 106 -1.17 -9.77 -11.29
C GLY A 106 -0.86 -8.47 -10.54
N THR A 107 -1.69 -7.47 -10.76
CA THR A 107 -1.55 -6.15 -10.12
C THR A 107 -1.91 -6.16 -8.64
N GLY A 108 -2.57 -7.21 -8.17
CA GLY A 108 -2.94 -7.37 -6.76
C GLY A 108 -1.75 -7.45 -5.80
N ILE A 109 -0.54 -7.66 -6.31
CA ILE A 109 0.68 -7.69 -5.48
C ILE A 109 1.01 -6.33 -4.86
N ILE A 110 0.48 -5.23 -5.39
CA ILE A 110 0.63 -3.89 -4.81
C ILE A 110 -0.68 -3.33 -4.26
N GLY A 111 -1.69 -4.17 -4.08
CA GLY A 111 -2.95 -3.76 -3.46
C GLY A 111 -2.98 -4.04 -1.96
N LEU A 112 -3.81 -3.29 -1.24
CA LEU A 112 -4.02 -3.52 0.19
C LEU A 112 -5.04 -4.64 0.41
N THR A 113 -4.77 -5.49 1.40
CA THR A 113 -5.76 -6.46 1.88
C THR A 113 -6.94 -5.74 2.55
N ASP A 114 -8.07 -6.42 2.69
CA ASP A 114 -9.23 -5.86 3.39
C ASP A 114 -8.88 -5.44 4.82
N GLU A 115 -8.07 -6.23 5.50
CA GLU A 115 -7.59 -5.90 6.86
C GLU A 115 -6.83 -4.57 6.88
N ASN A 116 -5.88 -4.39 5.97
CA ASN A 116 -5.09 -3.16 5.90
C ASN A 116 -5.92 -1.98 5.38
N LEU A 117 -6.90 -2.22 4.50
CA LEU A 117 -7.85 -1.18 4.08
C LEU A 117 -8.69 -0.67 5.25
N GLU A 118 -9.13 -1.54 6.15
CA GLU A 118 -9.86 -1.12 7.34
C GLU A 118 -9.00 -0.25 8.25
N LYS A 119 -7.74 -0.60 8.44
CA LYS A 119 -6.79 0.24 9.18
C LYS A 119 -6.61 1.60 8.54
N LEU A 120 -6.53 1.65 7.22
CA LEU A 120 -6.42 2.90 6.47
C LEU A 120 -7.66 3.76 6.62
N LYS A 121 -8.85 3.16 6.51
CA LYS A 121 -10.12 3.87 6.71
C LYS A 121 -10.19 4.54 8.07
N ILE A 122 -9.77 3.85 9.12
CA ILE A 122 -9.76 4.41 10.48
C ILE A 122 -8.86 5.65 10.54
N LYS A 123 -7.68 5.58 9.96
CA LYS A 123 -6.74 6.72 9.93
C LYS A 123 -7.30 7.92 9.17
N ILE A 124 -7.95 7.68 8.05
CA ILE A 124 -8.58 8.75 7.25
C ILE A 124 -9.76 9.36 8.01
N LEU A 125 -10.60 8.55 8.64
CA LEU A 125 -11.72 9.04 9.44
C LEU A 125 -11.24 9.87 10.64
N ASP A 126 -10.18 9.44 11.30
CA ASP A 126 -9.61 10.21 12.41
C ASP A 126 -9.10 11.57 11.93
N HIS A 127 -8.48 11.63 10.77
CA HIS A 127 -8.06 12.89 10.16
C HIS A 127 -9.25 13.81 9.88
N TYR A 128 -10.34 13.28 9.33
CA TYR A 128 -11.57 14.03 9.08
C TYR A 128 -12.16 14.58 10.38
N LYS A 129 -12.14 13.79 11.44
CA LYS A 129 -12.62 14.24 12.76
C LYS A 129 -11.80 15.41 13.30
N VAL A 130 -10.48 15.36 13.13
CA VAL A 130 -9.58 16.45 13.54
C VAL A 130 -9.88 17.71 12.74
N GLU A 131 -10.02 17.61 11.43
CA GLU A 131 -10.32 18.76 10.57
C GLU A 131 -11.71 19.33 10.86
N LEU A 132 -12.70 18.47 11.13
CA LEU A 132 -14.03 18.90 11.51
C LEU A 132 -14.01 19.71 12.81
N ARG A 133 -13.28 19.28 13.81
CA ARG A 133 -13.10 20.02 15.06
C ARG A 133 -12.49 21.38 14.84
N ARG A 134 -11.49 21.49 13.96
CA ARG A 134 -10.87 22.76 13.60
C ARG A 134 -11.88 23.72 13.00
N VAL A 135 -12.74 23.25 12.12
CA VAL A 135 -13.80 24.07 11.50
C VAL A 135 -14.81 24.54 12.54
N ILE A 136 -15.23 23.64 13.45
CA ILE A 136 -16.24 23.93 14.47
C ILE A 136 -15.71 24.90 15.53
N PHE A 137 -14.49 24.70 16.02
CA PHE A 137 -13.97 25.44 17.16
C PHE A 137 -13.16 26.68 16.81
N ARG A 138 -12.89 26.92 15.53
CA ARG A 138 -12.25 28.15 15.05
C ARG A 138 -13.20 29.33 14.87
N SER A 139 -14.47 29.07 14.92
CA SER A 139 -15.47 30.08 14.60
C SER A 139 -15.94 30.88 15.80
#